data_f6a06758feeb7d72300dfdc372a97193
#
_entry.id   f6a06758feeb7d72300dfdc372a97193
#
_cell.length_a   1.000
_cell.length_b   1.000
_cell.length_c   1.000
_cell.angle_alpha   90.00
_cell.angle_beta   90.00
_cell.angle_gamma   90.00
#
_symmetry.space_group_name_H-M   'P 1'
#
loop_
_entity.id
_entity.type
_entity.pdbx_description
1 polymer ?
#
loop_
_entity_poly.entity_id
_entity_poly.type
_entity_poly.pdbx_seq_one_letter_code
_entity_poly.pdbx_strand_id
1 'polypeptide(L)'
;PDLTIFHGSAAIREYNNPDLIKGLFPTLFPFGVGGFEEAHRKISVAFKTQANYCLDMDNQCFRYHESFIFVVMNMIQHHQAHLHIHFTVNDADFGKVAADIAGIKAQTLKNVAKHLQEEGCVTDLMADEKKVFTLLSKVKTIASKVTGSEASKMLYHNEILAYCSHFGIPHIFFTANPVPQHSPLFQLMCGDTTINLNKQFPKMVDALQQMMHLANDPVAALDFFNFSCKAMIEYLFGWDSKRKCSTKEGGIIGYLKAFYGTNE
;
A
#
# COMPACT_ATOMS: atom_id res chain seq x y z
N PRO A 1 14.74 -2.93 -39.54
CA PRO A 1 15.71 -3.60 -38.70
C PRO A 1 14.96 -4.25 -37.56
N ASP A 2 15.05 -5.58 -37.47
CA ASP A 2 14.41 -6.35 -36.44
C ASP A 2 15.11 -6.04 -35.11
N LEU A 3 14.36 -5.64 -34.10
CA LEU A 3 14.88 -5.40 -32.76
C LEU A 3 15.20 -6.75 -32.11
N THR A 4 16.46 -7.11 -32.05
CA THR A 4 16.89 -8.35 -31.37
C THR A 4 17.06 -8.05 -29.87
N ILE A 5 16.19 -8.58 -29.04
CA ILE A 5 16.31 -8.47 -27.58
C ILE A 5 17.18 -9.63 -27.08
N PHE A 6 18.35 -9.33 -26.54
CA PHE A 6 19.19 -10.31 -25.89
C PHE A 6 18.75 -10.51 -24.45
N HIS A 7 18.30 -11.71 -24.12
CA HIS A 7 18.05 -12.10 -22.73
C HIS A 7 19.37 -12.49 -22.07
N GLY A 8 19.83 -11.67 -21.14
CA GLY A 8 20.97 -12.03 -20.29
C GLY A 8 20.60 -13.20 -19.36
N SER A 9 21.54 -14.08 -19.09
CA SER A 9 21.37 -15.23 -18.18
C SER A 9 21.38 -14.82 -16.69
N ALA A 10 21.82 -13.61 -16.36
CA ALA A 10 21.93 -13.11 -15.00
C ALA A 10 20.73 -12.22 -14.64
N ALA A 11 20.09 -12.53 -13.52
CA ALA A 11 19.01 -11.67 -12.98
C ALA A 11 19.59 -10.31 -12.58
N ILE A 12 18.91 -9.25 -12.98
CA ILE A 12 19.24 -7.88 -12.57
C ILE A 12 18.86 -7.72 -11.10
N ARG A 13 19.77 -7.19 -10.28
CA ARG A 13 19.50 -6.92 -8.86
C ARG A 13 18.49 -5.79 -8.74
N GLU A 14 17.48 -6.00 -7.91
CA GLU A 14 16.46 -4.98 -7.62
C GLU A 14 16.95 -3.98 -6.55
N TYR A 15 17.72 -4.45 -5.57
CA TYR A 15 18.20 -3.64 -4.43
C TYR A 15 19.57 -3.02 -4.69
N ASN A 16 19.75 -1.80 -4.21
CA ASN A 16 20.99 -1.05 -4.33
C ASN A 16 21.49 -0.98 -5.78
N ASN A 17 20.54 -0.82 -6.71
CA ASN A 17 20.84 -0.72 -8.13
C ASN A 17 20.40 0.65 -8.67
N PRO A 18 21.31 1.63 -8.71
CA PRO A 18 20.99 2.99 -9.13
C PRO A 18 20.57 3.09 -10.61
N ASP A 19 20.91 2.10 -11.40
CA ASP A 19 20.63 2.12 -12.84
C ASP A 19 19.30 1.45 -13.21
N LEU A 20 18.69 0.70 -12.28
CA LEU A 20 17.48 -0.07 -12.57
C LEU A 20 16.31 0.84 -12.99
N ILE A 21 15.94 1.80 -12.17
CA ILE A 21 14.79 2.69 -12.46
C ILE A 21 15.08 3.59 -13.66
N LYS A 22 16.31 4.09 -13.79
CA LYS A 22 16.73 4.90 -14.95
C LYS A 22 16.67 4.09 -16.25
N GLY A 23 17.07 2.82 -16.20
CA GLY A 23 17.02 1.91 -17.35
C GLY A 23 15.59 1.49 -17.72
N LEU A 24 14.70 1.31 -16.73
CA LEU A 24 13.29 0.99 -16.97
C LEU A 24 12.50 2.18 -17.54
N PHE A 25 12.86 3.40 -17.14
CA PHE A 25 12.15 4.63 -17.51
C PHE A 25 13.08 5.69 -18.12
N PRO A 26 13.73 5.42 -19.27
CA PRO A 26 14.69 6.35 -19.87
C PRO A 26 14.05 7.69 -20.26
N THR A 27 12.77 7.71 -20.56
CA THR A 27 12.02 8.94 -20.87
C THR A 27 11.84 9.85 -19.65
N LEU A 28 11.78 9.28 -18.45
CA LEU A 28 11.69 10.04 -17.19
C LEU A 28 13.06 10.48 -16.68
N PHE A 29 14.13 9.82 -17.11
CA PHE A 29 15.51 10.10 -16.74
C PHE A 29 16.40 10.34 -17.98
N PRO A 30 16.11 11.36 -18.81
CA PRO A 30 16.77 11.53 -20.12
C PRO A 30 18.28 11.77 -20.02
N PHE A 31 18.76 12.26 -18.87
CA PHE A 31 20.19 12.49 -18.62
C PHE A 31 20.85 11.38 -17.80
N GLY A 32 20.12 10.31 -17.46
CA GLY A 32 20.61 9.21 -16.65
C GLY A 32 21.03 9.59 -15.21
N VAL A 33 20.58 10.74 -14.70
CA VAL A 33 20.88 11.25 -13.36
C VAL A 33 19.62 11.41 -12.53
N GLY A 34 19.77 11.47 -11.19
CA GLY A 34 18.64 11.65 -10.28
C GLY A 34 17.86 10.36 -10.01
N GLY A 35 18.42 9.20 -10.36
CA GLY A 35 17.82 7.90 -10.11
C GLY A 35 17.67 7.55 -8.65
N PHE A 36 17.08 6.40 -8.40
CA PHE A 36 16.90 5.86 -7.06
C PHE A 36 18.19 5.22 -6.55
N GLU A 37 18.34 5.13 -5.24
CA GLU A 37 19.45 4.43 -4.56
C GLU A 37 20.87 4.84 -5.03
N GLU A 38 21.06 6.08 -5.47
CA GLU A 38 22.37 6.56 -5.92
C GLU A 38 23.37 6.64 -4.78
N ALA A 39 24.47 5.87 -4.88
CA ALA A 39 25.52 5.80 -3.87
C ALA A 39 26.30 7.12 -3.70
N HIS A 40 26.35 7.97 -4.72
CA HIS A 40 27.08 9.24 -4.70
C HIS A 40 26.32 10.39 -4.04
N ARG A 41 25.11 10.19 -3.58
CA ARG A 41 24.36 11.21 -2.82
C ARG A 41 25.01 11.43 -1.47
N LYS A 42 25.18 12.71 -1.09
CA LYS A 42 25.67 13.09 0.25
C LYS A 42 24.78 12.55 1.37
N ILE A 43 23.48 12.48 1.14
CA ILE A 43 22.47 11.96 2.08
C ILE A 43 21.69 10.89 1.35
N SER A 44 21.67 9.69 1.93
CA SER A 44 20.84 8.60 1.40
C SER A 44 19.35 8.93 1.58
N VAL A 45 18.58 8.71 0.52
CA VAL A 45 17.12 8.90 0.51
C VAL A 45 16.47 7.54 0.41
N ALA A 46 15.51 7.26 1.30
CA ALA A 46 14.76 6.01 1.26
C ALA A 46 13.97 5.91 -0.06
N PHE A 47 13.91 4.71 -0.63
CA PHE A 47 13.26 4.44 -1.92
C PHE A 47 11.83 5.00 -1.97
N LYS A 48 11.00 4.72 -0.95
CA LYS A 48 9.63 5.24 -0.84
C LYS A 48 9.56 6.77 -0.79
N THR A 49 10.49 7.41 -0.07
CA THR A 49 10.54 8.88 0.04
C THR A 49 10.85 9.51 -1.30
N GLN A 50 11.78 8.91 -2.05
CA GLN A 50 12.12 9.40 -3.39
C GLN A 50 10.97 9.16 -4.38
N ALA A 51 10.27 8.03 -4.28
CA ALA A 51 9.10 7.76 -5.11
C ALA A 51 8.01 8.81 -4.91
N ASN A 52 7.69 9.13 -3.65
CA ASN A 52 6.73 10.19 -3.34
C ASN A 52 7.18 11.54 -3.91
N TYR A 53 8.45 11.89 -3.73
CA TYR A 53 8.99 13.13 -4.30
C TYR A 53 8.81 13.20 -5.83
N CYS A 54 9.09 12.10 -6.55
CA CYS A 54 8.88 12.05 -8.00
C CYS A 54 7.41 12.27 -8.39
N LEU A 55 6.47 11.72 -7.62
CA LEU A 55 5.04 11.90 -7.86
C LEU A 55 4.54 13.32 -7.55
N ASP A 56 5.23 14.04 -6.65
CA ASP A 56 4.89 15.39 -6.23
C ASP A 56 5.60 16.49 -7.06
N MET A 57 6.39 16.10 -8.08
CA MET A 57 7.07 17.07 -8.94
C MET A 57 6.10 17.90 -9.78
N ASP A 58 6.34 19.21 -9.90
CA ASP A 58 5.49 20.16 -10.63
C ASP A 58 5.25 19.79 -12.09
N ASN A 59 6.24 19.18 -12.76
CA ASN A 59 6.13 18.76 -14.15
C ASN A 59 5.25 17.52 -14.36
N GLN A 60 4.88 16.83 -13.28
CA GLN A 60 3.96 15.68 -13.23
C GLN A 60 4.30 14.53 -14.19
N CYS A 61 5.47 14.52 -14.82
CA CYS A 61 5.85 13.50 -15.80
C CYS A 61 5.85 12.06 -15.24
N PHE A 62 6.25 11.90 -13.97
CA PHE A 62 6.20 10.62 -13.27
C PHE A 62 4.78 10.19 -12.92
N ARG A 63 3.94 11.17 -12.62
CA ARG A 63 2.55 11.00 -12.21
C ARG A 63 1.68 10.50 -13.36
N TYR A 64 1.92 11.01 -14.57
CA TYR A 64 1.18 10.63 -15.78
C TYR A 64 1.81 9.47 -16.55
N HIS A 65 2.91 8.91 -16.07
CA HIS A 65 3.52 7.77 -16.77
C HIS A 65 2.73 6.48 -16.47
N GLU A 66 2.28 5.80 -17.53
CA GLU A 66 1.34 4.67 -17.47
C GLU A 66 1.74 3.54 -16.52
N SER A 67 3.02 3.24 -16.40
CA SER A 67 3.51 2.09 -15.63
C SER A 67 4.38 2.44 -14.42
N PHE A 68 4.85 3.68 -14.30
CA PHE A 68 5.79 4.07 -13.24
C PHE A 68 5.26 3.79 -11.84
N ILE A 69 4.03 4.22 -11.55
CA ILE A 69 3.40 4.05 -10.23
C ILE A 69 3.32 2.57 -9.86
N PHE A 70 2.91 1.72 -10.79
CA PHE A 70 2.72 0.28 -10.54
C PHE A 70 4.05 -0.43 -10.29
N VAL A 71 5.08 -0.13 -11.10
CA VAL A 71 6.42 -0.71 -10.91
C VAL A 71 7.03 -0.30 -9.59
N VAL A 72 6.99 0.99 -9.27
CA VAL A 72 7.54 1.52 -8.01
C VAL A 72 6.77 0.98 -6.80
N MET A 73 5.44 0.87 -6.88
CA MET A 73 4.62 0.28 -5.82
C MET A 73 4.99 -1.20 -5.59
N ASN A 74 5.16 -1.98 -6.66
CA ASN A 74 5.59 -3.37 -6.57
C ASN A 74 6.98 -3.49 -5.91
N MET A 75 7.94 -2.65 -6.30
CA MET A 75 9.25 -2.61 -5.68
C MET A 75 9.19 -2.23 -4.20
N ILE A 76 8.36 -1.27 -3.81
CA ILE A 76 8.15 -0.91 -2.39
C ILE A 76 7.60 -2.13 -1.61
N GLN A 77 6.67 -2.89 -2.17
CA GLN A 77 6.15 -4.10 -1.53
C GLN A 77 7.24 -5.17 -1.37
N HIS A 78 8.09 -5.37 -2.40
CA HIS A 78 9.25 -6.26 -2.32
C HIS A 78 10.22 -5.81 -1.24
N HIS A 79 10.54 -4.52 -1.16
CA HIS A 79 11.44 -3.96 -0.12
C HIS A 79 10.86 -4.17 1.29
N GLN A 80 9.56 -3.97 1.47
CA GLN A 80 8.89 -4.24 2.75
C GLN A 80 8.94 -5.73 3.11
N ALA A 81 8.62 -6.62 2.18
CA ALA A 81 8.69 -8.06 2.40
C ALA A 81 10.11 -8.50 2.78
N HIS A 82 11.12 -8.02 2.04
CA HIS A 82 12.53 -8.33 2.31
C HIS A 82 12.97 -7.84 3.69
N LEU A 83 12.62 -6.62 4.08
CA LEU A 83 12.91 -6.07 5.40
C LEU A 83 12.30 -6.93 6.51
N HIS A 84 11.04 -7.36 6.36
CA HIS A 84 10.36 -8.21 7.34
C HIS A 84 10.93 -9.62 7.38
N ILE A 85 11.45 -10.15 6.28
CA ILE A 85 12.19 -11.42 6.27
C ILE A 85 13.43 -11.32 7.15
N HIS A 86 14.23 -10.26 7.01
CA HIS A 86 15.41 -10.06 7.85
C HIS A 86 15.11 -9.94 9.33
N PHE A 87 13.99 -9.33 9.70
CA PHE A 87 13.56 -9.27 11.11
C PHE A 87 13.02 -10.60 11.67
N THR A 88 12.53 -11.48 10.81
CA THR A 88 11.86 -12.72 11.22
C THR A 88 12.80 -13.92 11.17
N VAL A 89 13.78 -13.90 10.27
CA VAL A 89 14.73 -14.98 10.03
C VAL A 89 16.14 -14.41 10.09
N ASN A 90 16.99 -14.96 10.97
CA ASN A 90 18.41 -14.58 11.03
C ASN A 90 19.10 -14.94 9.69
N ASP A 91 20.02 -14.09 9.23
CA ASP A 91 20.77 -14.32 7.98
C ASP A 91 21.44 -15.69 7.90
N ALA A 92 21.98 -16.18 9.02
CA ALA A 92 22.60 -17.50 9.12
C ALA A 92 21.62 -18.66 8.85
N ASP A 93 20.34 -18.47 9.14
CA ASP A 93 19.30 -19.48 8.98
C ASP A 93 18.50 -19.32 7.69
N PHE A 94 18.66 -18.19 6.98
CA PHE A 94 17.88 -17.87 5.77
C PHE A 94 18.02 -18.96 4.71
N GLY A 95 19.25 -19.41 4.43
CA GLY A 95 19.50 -20.47 3.44
C GLY A 95 18.83 -21.80 3.81
N LYS A 96 18.81 -22.15 5.10
CA LYS A 96 18.12 -23.35 5.60
C LYS A 96 16.60 -23.21 5.47
N VAL A 97 16.04 -22.10 5.89
CA VAL A 97 14.60 -21.83 5.80
C VAL A 97 14.13 -21.81 4.36
N ALA A 98 14.91 -21.22 3.45
CA ALA A 98 14.60 -21.21 2.02
C ALA A 98 14.64 -22.62 1.41
N ALA A 99 15.65 -23.43 1.78
CA ALA A 99 15.75 -24.82 1.35
C ALA A 99 14.61 -25.67 1.92
N ASP A 100 14.24 -25.46 3.20
CA ASP A 100 13.12 -26.14 3.84
C ASP A 100 11.80 -25.81 3.15
N ILE A 101 11.55 -24.54 2.81
CA ILE A 101 10.36 -24.12 2.05
C ILE A 101 10.35 -24.77 0.66
N ALA A 102 11.47 -24.74 -0.07
CA ALA A 102 11.58 -25.37 -1.39
C ALA A 102 11.40 -26.89 -1.35
N GLY A 103 11.77 -27.54 -0.23
CA GLY A 103 11.63 -28.98 -0.01
C GLY A 103 10.24 -29.44 0.42
N ILE A 104 9.30 -28.53 0.69
CA ILE A 104 7.94 -28.90 1.11
C ILE A 104 7.22 -29.66 0.01
N LYS A 105 6.81 -30.90 0.31
CA LYS A 105 5.99 -31.69 -0.63
C LYS A 105 4.56 -31.19 -0.64
N ALA A 106 3.96 -31.07 -1.83
CA ALA A 106 2.58 -30.63 -2.01
C ALA A 106 1.57 -31.49 -1.21
N GLN A 107 1.88 -32.79 -1.03
CA GLN A 107 1.02 -33.66 -0.24
C GLN A 107 1.02 -33.32 1.25
N THR A 108 2.19 -32.98 1.83
CA THR A 108 2.28 -32.56 3.24
C THR A 108 1.52 -31.25 3.48
N LEU A 109 1.58 -30.29 2.52
CA LEU A 109 0.78 -29.07 2.56
C LEU A 109 -0.73 -29.35 2.55
N LYS A 110 -1.18 -30.26 1.68
CA LYS A 110 -2.59 -30.68 1.62
C LYS A 110 -3.06 -31.32 2.93
N ASN A 111 -2.23 -32.18 3.52
CA ASN A 111 -2.55 -32.84 4.79
C ASN A 111 -2.67 -31.81 5.92
N VAL A 112 -1.72 -30.87 6.03
CA VAL A 112 -1.78 -29.78 7.04
C VAL A 112 -3.02 -28.91 6.82
N ALA A 113 -3.32 -28.54 5.58
CA ALA A 113 -4.49 -27.73 5.26
C ALA A 113 -5.80 -28.46 5.63
N LYS A 114 -5.90 -29.76 5.33
CA LYS A 114 -7.07 -30.57 5.68
C LYS A 114 -7.21 -30.68 7.20
N HIS A 115 -6.11 -30.96 7.91
CA HIS A 115 -6.12 -31.05 9.38
C HIS A 115 -6.59 -29.75 10.05
N LEU A 116 -6.14 -28.59 9.52
CA LEU A 116 -6.57 -27.27 10.02
C LEU A 116 -8.03 -26.96 9.68
N GLN A 117 -8.55 -27.43 8.54
CA GLN A 117 -9.97 -27.29 8.18
C GLN A 117 -10.89 -28.13 9.07
N GLU A 118 -10.41 -29.28 9.54
CA GLU A 118 -11.12 -30.17 10.45
C GLU A 118 -10.99 -29.74 11.92
N GLU A 119 -10.52 -28.49 12.19
CA GLU A 119 -10.30 -27.95 13.54
C GLU A 119 -9.35 -28.78 14.41
N GLY A 120 -8.45 -29.52 13.78
CA GLY A 120 -7.46 -30.34 14.48
C GLY A 120 -6.43 -29.51 15.24
N CYS A 121 -6.00 -30.04 16.40
CA CYS A 121 -4.97 -29.39 17.20
C CYS A 121 -3.59 -29.52 16.56
N VAL A 122 -2.76 -28.46 16.67
CA VAL A 122 -1.36 -28.47 16.18
C VAL A 122 -0.52 -29.56 16.87
N THR A 123 -0.91 -29.96 18.08
CA THR A 123 -0.26 -31.05 18.84
C THR A 123 -0.34 -32.41 18.17
N ASP A 124 -1.39 -32.63 17.35
CA ASP A 124 -1.70 -33.92 16.73
C ASP A 124 -1.00 -34.11 15.38
N LEU A 125 -0.31 -33.07 14.88
CA LEU A 125 0.44 -33.12 13.65
C LEU A 125 1.72 -33.98 13.79
N MET A 126 2.08 -34.67 12.70
CA MET A 126 3.36 -35.39 12.59
C MET A 126 4.54 -34.43 12.62
N ALA A 127 5.75 -34.92 12.89
CA ALA A 127 6.96 -34.11 13.02
C ALA A 127 7.24 -33.26 11.76
N ASP A 128 7.04 -33.81 10.57
CA ASP A 128 7.23 -33.10 9.31
C ASP A 128 6.12 -32.08 9.07
N GLU A 129 4.90 -32.38 9.45
CA GLU A 129 3.77 -31.47 9.37
C GLU A 129 3.90 -30.29 10.33
N LYS A 130 4.43 -30.52 11.55
CA LYS A 130 4.78 -29.45 12.51
C LYS A 130 5.84 -28.51 11.98
N LYS A 131 6.87 -29.02 11.28
CA LYS A 131 7.86 -28.17 10.61
C LYS A 131 7.21 -27.29 9.56
N VAL A 132 6.38 -27.88 8.69
CA VAL A 132 5.64 -27.14 7.64
C VAL A 132 4.74 -26.08 8.27
N PHE A 133 4.02 -26.41 9.33
CA PHE A 133 3.18 -25.45 10.05
C PHE A 133 3.99 -24.27 10.63
N THR A 134 5.15 -24.55 11.22
CA THR A 134 6.05 -23.50 11.75
C THR A 134 6.58 -22.60 10.65
N LEU A 135 6.96 -23.17 9.50
CA LEU A 135 7.41 -22.41 8.34
C LEU A 135 6.29 -21.55 7.76
N LEU A 136 5.08 -22.09 7.60
CA LEU A 136 3.91 -21.34 7.15
C LEU A 136 3.56 -20.19 8.11
N SER A 137 3.69 -20.38 9.42
CA SER A 137 3.46 -19.34 10.42
C SER A 137 4.46 -18.19 10.27
N LYS A 138 5.74 -18.47 9.99
CA LYS A 138 6.75 -17.45 9.68
C LYS A 138 6.40 -16.68 8.41
N VAL A 139 6.04 -17.40 7.34
CA VAL A 139 5.62 -16.77 6.08
C VAL A 139 4.38 -15.89 6.28
N LYS A 140 3.39 -16.35 7.05
CA LYS A 140 2.20 -15.57 7.39
C LYS A 140 2.53 -14.29 8.17
N THR A 141 3.48 -14.38 9.12
CA THR A 141 3.94 -13.20 9.87
C THR A 141 4.58 -12.15 8.98
N ILE A 142 5.41 -12.57 8.02
CA ILE A 142 6.02 -11.69 7.03
C ILE A 142 4.94 -11.09 6.12
N ALA A 143 4.07 -11.93 5.57
CA ALA A 143 3.01 -11.54 4.67
C ALA A 143 2.02 -10.55 5.31
N SER A 144 1.76 -10.66 6.62
CA SER A 144 0.85 -9.74 7.33
C SER A 144 1.32 -8.28 7.33
N LYS A 145 2.61 -8.05 7.07
CA LYS A 145 3.20 -6.69 6.97
C LYS A 145 3.21 -6.17 5.54
N VAL A 146 2.85 -6.98 4.56
CA VAL A 146 2.74 -6.56 3.16
C VAL A 146 1.31 -6.08 2.91
N THR A 147 1.18 -4.80 2.60
CA THR A 147 -0.12 -4.16 2.35
C THR A 147 -0.88 -4.87 1.21
N GLY A 148 -2.16 -5.15 1.43
CA GLY A 148 -3.02 -5.81 0.45
C GLY A 148 -2.94 -7.33 0.43
N SER A 149 -2.05 -7.95 1.22
CA SER A 149 -1.99 -9.41 1.36
C SER A 149 -3.18 -9.95 2.16
N GLU A 150 -3.53 -11.22 1.93
CA GLU A 150 -4.58 -11.90 2.72
C GLU A 150 -4.24 -11.95 4.21
N ALA A 151 -2.95 -12.13 4.53
CA ALA A 151 -2.47 -12.12 5.90
C ALA A 151 -2.62 -10.73 6.57
N SER A 152 -2.44 -9.63 5.83
CA SER A 152 -2.69 -8.27 6.36
C SER A 152 -4.17 -8.02 6.63
N LYS A 153 -5.06 -8.53 5.79
CA LYS A 153 -6.52 -8.45 6.02
C LYS A 153 -6.93 -9.21 7.29
N MET A 154 -6.36 -10.38 7.51
CA MET A 154 -6.55 -11.15 8.75
C MET A 154 -6.05 -10.39 9.98
N LEU A 155 -4.94 -9.66 9.87
CA LEU A 155 -4.44 -8.81 10.95
C LEU A 155 -5.47 -7.70 11.28
N TYR A 156 -5.97 -7.00 10.27
CA TYR A 156 -7.01 -5.97 10.45
C TYR A 156 -8.28 -6.54 11.08
N HIS A 157 -8.70 -7.74 10.68
CA HIS A 157 -9.84 -8.41 11.31
C HIS A 157 -9.62 -8.64 12.82
N ASN A 158 -8.45 -9.11 13.20
CA ASN A 158 -8.10 -9.31 14.61
C ASN A 158 -8.02 -7.99 15.39
N GLU A 159 -7.56 -6.91 14.76
CA GLU A 159 -7.57 -5.56 15.34
C GLU A 159 -9.01 -5.09 15.60
N ILE A 160 -9.92 -5.29 14.65
CA ILE A 160 -11.35 -4.96 14.82
C ILE A 160 -11.95 -5.74 16.00
N LEU A 161 -11.67 -7.04 16.10
CA LEU A 161 -12.14 -7.85 17.21
C LEU A 161 -11.57 -7.36 18.57
N ALA A 162 -10.31 -6.94 18.61
CA ALA A 162 -9.71 -6.34 19.80
C ALA A 162 -10.39 -5.01 20.18
N TYR A 163 -10.71 -4.16 19.21
CA TYR A 163 -11.50 -2.94 19.43
C TYR A 163 -12.89 -3.26 19.99
N CYS A 164 -13.59 -4.22 19.40
CA CYS A 164 -14.91 -4.66 19.90
C CYS A 164 -14.82 -5.22 21.33
N SER A 165 -13.77 -5.95 21.65
CA SER A 165 -13.55 -6.47 22.99
C SER A 165 -13.30 -5.37 24.03
N HIS A 166 -12.61 -4.29 23.65
CA HIS A 166 -12.25 -3.20 24.56
C HIS A 166 -13.35 -2.14 24.67
N PHE A 167 -13.92 -1.71 23.55
CA PHE A 167 -14.89 -0.59 23.49
C PHE A 167 -16.35 -1.04 23.44
N GLY A 168 -16.60 -2.32 23.21
CA GLY A 168 -17.92 -2.88 22.96
C GLY A 168 -18.25 -2.95 21.48
N ILE A 169 -19.46 -3.42 21.16
CA ILE A 169 -19.94 -3.56 19.79
C ILE A 169 -20.08 -2.16 19.15
N PRO A 170 -19.64 -1.97 17.89
CA PRO A 170 -19.81 -0.71 17.18
C PRO A 170 -21.29 -0.32 17.06
N HIS A 171 -21.58 0.95 17.39
CA HIS A 171 -22.95 1.47 17.28
C HIS A 171 -23.31 1.89 15.86
N ILE A 172 -22.32 2.29 15.08
CA ILE A 172 -22.51 2.80 13.72
C ILE A 172 -21.49 2.12 12.81
N PHE A 173 -21.99 1.55 11.71
CA PHE A 173 -21.18 1.17 10.56
C PHE A 173 -21.37 2.24 9.49
N PHE A 174 -20.26 2.79 9.01
CA PHE A 174 -20.26 3.89 8.07
C PHE A 174 -19.36 3.55 6.89
N THR A 175 -19.89 3.71 5.68
CA THR A 175 -19.13 3.59 4.44
C THR A 175 -19.16 4.93 3.72
N ALA A 176 -17.99 5.45 3.36
CA ALA A 176 -17.86 6.67 2.58
C ALA A 176 -17.18 6.36 1.25
N ASN A 177 -17.80 6.80 0.19
CA ASN A 177 -17.22 6.77 -1.15
C ASN A 177 -17.28 8.18 -1.74
N PRO A 178 -16.31 9.07 -1.40
CA PRO A 178 -16.28 10.39 -2.00
C PRO A 178 -15.98 10.26 -3.50
N VAL A 179 -16.94 10.68 -4.32
CA VAL A 179 -16.82 10.64 -5.79
C VAL A 179 -16.01 11.83 -6.28
N PRO A 180 -14.76 11.64 -6.74
CA PRO A 180 -13.91 12.76 -7.15
C PRO A 180 -14.40 13.43 -8.43
N GLN A 181 -14.94 12.67 -9.37
CA GLN A 181 -15.33 13.13 -10.71
C GLN A 181 -16.16 14.41 -10.69
N HIS A 182 -17.17 14.51 -9.82
CA HIS A 182 -18.09 15.64 -9.74
C HIS A 182 -17.70 16.67 -8.68
N SER A 183 -16.50 16.56 -8.10
CA SER A 183 -16.03 17.49 -7.10
C SER A 183 -15.24 18.64 -7.73
N PRO A 184 -15.66 19.90 -7.52
CA PRO A 184 -14.86 21.04 -7.98
C PRO A 184 -13.46 21.07 -7.36
N LEU A 185 -13.31 20.59 -6.14
CA LEU A 185 -12.02 20.49 -5.47
C LEU A 185 -11.09 19.50 -6.17
N PHE A 186 -11.60 18.34 -6.58
CA PHE A 186 -10.83 17.37 -7.36
C PHE A 186 -10.37 17.94 -8.70
N GLN A 187 -11.25 18.62 -9.43
CA GLN A 187 -10.89 19.25 -10.71
C GLN A 187 -9.80 20.31 -10.53
N LEU A 188 -9.85 21.07 -9.43
CA LEU A 188 -8.78 21.99 -9.07
C LEU A 188 -7.46 21.27 -8.76
N MET A 189 -7.50 20.13 -8.06
CA MET A 189 -6.32 19.31 -7.80
C MET A 189 -5.70 18.73 -9.09
N CYS A 190 -6.51 18.48 -10.11
CA CYS A 190 -6.04 18.12 -11.45
C CYS A 190 -5.47 19.30 -12.27
N GLY A 191 -5.43 20.50 -11.69
CA GLY A 191 -4.84 21.70 -12.32
C GLY A 191 -5.82 22.61 -13.05
N ASP A 192 -7.13 22.40 -12.92
CA ASP A 192 -8.13 23.32 -13.49
C ASP A 192 -8.26 24.57 -12.62
N THR A 193 -7.48 25.59 -12.94
CA THR A 193 -7.46 26.88 -12.25
C THR A 193 -8.67 27.77 -12.57
N THR A 194 -9.54 27.39 -13.48
CA THR A 194 -10.73 28.19 -13.85
C THR A 194 -11.86 28.08 -12.84
N ILE A 195 -11.78 27.11 -11.92
CA ILE A 195 -12.79 26.82 -10.94
C ILE A 195 -12.71 27.80 -9.77
N ASN A 196 -13.81 28.49 -9.49
CA ASN A 196 -13.93 29.39 -8.35
C ASN A 196 -14.72 28.71 -7.22
N LEU A 197 -14.02 28.21 -6.22
CA LEU A 197 -14.61 27.53 -5.06
C LEU A 197 -15.48 28.45 -4.15
N ASN A 198 -15.37 29.79 -4.30
CA ASN A 198 -16.19 30.72 -3.53
C ASN A 198 -17.63 30.83 -4.08
N LYS A 199 -17.91 30.27 -5.24
CA LYS A 199 -19.26 30.19 -5.78
C LYS A 199 -19.97 28.96 -5.24
N GLN A 200 -21.23 29.09 -4.88
CA GLN A 200 -22.07 27.98 -4.42
C GLN A 200 -22.18 26.86 -5.48
N PHE A 201 -22.22 27.22 -6.74
CA PHE A 201 -22.22 26.30 -7.89
C PHE A 201 -21.10 26.70 -8.84
N PRO A 202 -19.86 26.22 -8.64
CA PRO A 202 -18.77 26.49 -9.54
C PRO A 202 -19.06 25.91 -10.93
N LYS A 203 -18.70 26.65 -11.97
CA LYS A 203 -18.75 26.11 -13.34
C LYS A 203 -17.57 25.15 -13.47
N MET A 204 -17.85 23.92 -13.80
CA MET A 204 -16.86 22.88 -14.04
C MET A 204 -16.73 22.60 -15.55
N VAL A 205 -15.68 21.92 -15.93
CA VAL A 205 -15.48 21.34 -17.26
C VAL A 205 -16.59 20.33 -17.58
N ASP A 206 -16.73 19.94 -18.84
CA ASP A 206 -17.74 18.99 -19.25
C ASP A 206 -17.53 17.59 -18.62
N ALA A 207 -18.57 16.74 -18.66
CA ALA A 207 -18.54 15.45 -18.01
C ALA A 207 -17.45 14.52 -18.59
N LEU A 208 -17.15 14.61 -19.87
CA LEU A 208 -16.10 13.81 -20.50
C LEU A 208 -14.72 14.22 -19.99
N GLN A 209 -14.44 15.53 -19.91
CA GLN A 209 -13.18 16.03 -19.36
C GLN A 209 -13.03 15.68 -17.88
N GLN A 210 -14.10 15.75 -17.09
CA GLN A 210 -14.08 15.30 -15.70
C GLN A 210 -13.68 13.82 -15.56
N MET A 211 -14.21 12.96 -16.43
CA MET A 211 -13.83 11.54 -16.47
C MET A 211 -12.38 11.34 -16.91
N MET A 212 -11.93 12.11 -17.90
CA MET A 212 -10.54 12.05 -18.36
C MET A 212 -9.55 12.50 -17.27
N HIS A 213 -9.87 13.54 -16.50
CA HIS A 213 -9.04 13.97 -15.37
C HIS A 213 -8.91 12.84 -14.34
N LEU A 214 -10.01 12.16 -14.00
CA LEU A 214 -9.98 11.03 -13.07
C LEU A 214 -9.15 9.86 -13.60
N ALA A 215 -9.28 9.53 -14.88
CA ALA A 215 -8.55 8.42 -15.49
C ALA A 215 -7.04 8.70 -15.61
N ASN A 216 -6.67 9.95 -15.87
CA ASN A 216 -5.28 10.33 -16.13
C ASN A 216 -4.50 10.67 -14.85
N ASP A 217 -5.17 11.03 -13.76
CA ASP A 217 -4.49 11.42 -12.51
C ASP A 217 -4.95 10.64 -11.28
N PRO A 218 -4.50 9.39 -11.13
CA PRO A 218 -4.84 8.58 -9.96
C PRO A 218 -4.26 9.12 -8.65
N VAL A 219 -3.20 9.94 -8.72
CA VAL A 219 -2.60 10.56 -7.52
C VAL A 219 -3.50 11.67 -7.00
N ALA A 220 -4.04 12.54 -7.88
CA ALA A 220 -5.02 13.53 -7.46
C ALA A 220 -6.29 12.88 -6.88
N ALA A 221 -6.71 11.76 -7.45
CA ALA A 221 -7.85 11.01 -6.90
C ALA A 221 -7.58 10.50 -5.48
N LEU A 222 -6.38 9.99 -5.22
CA LEU A 222 -5.95 9.55 -3.89
C LEU A 222 -5.85 10.73 -2.90
N ASP A 223 -5.27 11.85 -3.32
CA ASP A 223 -5.14 13.05 -2.50
C ASP A 223 -6.52 13.61 -2.14
N PHE A 224 -7.43 13.66 -3.11
CA PHE A 224 -8.82 14.06 -2.88
C PHE A 224 -9.52 13.12 -1.88
N PHE A 225 -9.34 11.80 -2.05
CA PHE A 225 -9.89 10.82 -1.13
C PHE A 225 -9.37 11.01 0.29
N ASN A 226 -8.05 11.11 0.46
CA ASN A 226 -7.41 11.33 1.76
C ASN A 226 -7.87 12.64 2.40
N PHE A 227 -7.94 13.72 1.62
CA PHE A 227 -8.45 15.00 2.10
C PHE A 227 -9.90 14.88 2.57
N SER A 228 -10.76 14.26 1.76
CA SER A 228 -12.19 14.10 2.07
C SER A 228 -12.41 13.24 3.32
N CYS A 229 -11.69 12.11 3.44
CA CYS A 229 -11.75 11.27 4.63
C CYS A 229 -11.27 12.00 5.88
N LYS A 230 -10.16 12.74 5.79
CA LYS A 230 -9.64 13.53 6.89
C LYS A 230 -10.61 14.63 7.31
N ALA A 231 -11.14 15.37 6.35
CA ALA A 231 -12.12 16.42 6.62
C ALA A 231 -13.39 15.86 7.29
N MET A 232 -13.87 14.73 6.83
CA MET A 232 -15.01 14.03 7.40
C MET A 232 -14.75 13.60 8.86
N ILE A 233 -13.60 12.97 9.12
CA ILE A 233 -13.23 12.53 10.47
C ILE A 233 -13.06 13.71 11.42
N GLU A 234 -12.36 14.76 11.01
CA GLU A 234 -12.03 15.90 11.86
C GLU A 234 -13.24 16.86 12.06
N TYR A 235 -13.93 17.22 10.97
CA TYR A 235 -14.97 18.26 11.04
C TYR A 235 -16.38 17.70 11.19
N LEU A 236 -16.69 16.57 10.52
CA LEU A 236 -18.03 15.99 10.59
C LEU A 236 -18.21 15.14 11.85
N PHE A 237 -17.22 14.30 12.16
CA PHE A 237 -17.27 13.42 13.33
C PHE A 237 -16.61 14.02 14.57
N GLY A 238 -15.96 15.16 14.47
CA GLY A 238 -15.36 15.86 15.60
C GLY A 238 -14.25 15.09 16.30
N TRP A 239 -13.38 14.43 15.52
CA TRP A 239 -12.26 13.67 16.05
C TRP A 239 -10.93 14.41 15.87
N ASP A 240 -10.23 14.67 16.97
CA ASP A 240 -8.88 15.23 16.95
C ASP A 240 -7.86 14.11 16.70
N SER A 241 -7.35 14.01 15.46
CA SER A 241 -6.40 12.98 15.05
C SER A 241 -5.06 13.08 15.80
N LYS A 242 -4.68 14.25 16.32
CA LYS A 242 -3.45 14.46 17.09
C LYS A 242 -3.59 13.97 18.52
N ARG A 243 -4.71 14.31 19.17
CA ARG A 243 -5.01 13.92 20.55
C ARG A 243 -5.63 12.54 20.67
N LYS A 244 -6.07 11.96 19.56
CA LYS A 244 -6.77 10.66 19.50
C LYS A 244 -8.00 10.60 20.41
N CYS A 245 -8.78 11.65 20.40
CA CYS A 245 -10.01 11.76 21.16
C CYS A 245 -11.02 12.67 20.45
N SER A 246 -12.27 12.61 20.86
CA SER A 246 -13.30 13.51 20.36
C SER A 246 -13.00 14.96 20.77
N THR A 247 -13.33 15.91 19.91
CA THR A 247 -13.24 17.35 20.21
C THR A 247 -14.22 17.72 21.33
N LYS A 248 -14.03 18.87 21.95
CA LYS A 248 -14.91 19.33 23.03
C LYS A 248 -16.36 19.54 22.58
N GLU A 249 -16.56 19.87 21.33
CA GLU A 249 -17.87 20.13 20.73
C GLU A 249 -18.55 18.86 20.24
N GLY A 250 -17.75 17.77 20.03
CA GLY A 250 -18.21 16.55 19.39
C GLY A 250 -18.45 16.73 17.89
N GLY A 251 -19.03 15.72 17.25
CA GLY A 251 -19.45 15.76 15.86
C GLY A 251 -20.96 15.61 15.71
N ILE A 252 -21.43 15.47 14.48
CA ILE A 252 -22.88 15.33 14.17
C ILE A 252 -23.53 14.10 14.83
N ILE A 253 -22.74 13.08 15.16
CA ILE A 253 -23.20 11.87 15.86
C ILE A 253 -22.87 11.86 17.35
N GLY A 254 -22.41 13.00 17.89
CA GLY A 254 -22.00 13.14 19.28
C GLY A 254 -20.52 12.89 19.50
N TYR A 255 -20.18 12.36 20.68
CA TYR A 255 -18.79 12.08 21.06
C TYR A 255 -18.38 10.67 20.67
N LEU A 256 -17.27 10.56 19.93
CA LEU A 256 -16.69 9.28 19.63
C LEU A 256 -15.78 8.79 20.76
N LYS A 257 -15.96 7.55 21.19
CA LYS A 257 -15.00 6.88 22.08
C LYS A 257 -13.81 6.33 21.31
N ALA A 258 -14.09 5.74 20.18
CA ALA A 258 -13.10 5.18 19.26
C ALA A 258 -13.74 5.01 17.87
N PHE A 259 -12.91 4.91 16.86
CA PHE A 259 -13.32 4.45 15.53
C PHE A 259 -12.22 3.57 14.95
N TYR A 260 -12.61 2.71 14.05
CA TYR A 260 -11.72 1.91 13.22
C TYR A 260 -12.17 2.01 11.78
N GLY A 261 -11.26 2.21 10.86
CA GLY A 261 -11.55 2.32 9.44
C GLY A 261 -10.45 1.72 8.59
N THR A 262 -10.84 1.14 7.46
CA THR A 262 -9.93 0.64 6.43
C THR A 262 -10.20 1.36 5.13
N ASN A 263 -9.16 1.61 4.36
CA ASN A 263 -9.27 2.06 2.97
C ASN A 263 -9.28 0.82 2.07
N GLU A 264 -10.26 0.73 1.19
CA GLU A 264 -10.37 -0.34 0.18
C GLU A 264 -10.03 0.19 -1.21
#